data_b7ea22b5c5591ad6cc64faf2223567af
#
_entry.id   b7ea22b5c5591ad6cc64faf2223567af
#
_cell.length_a   1.000
_cell.length_b   1.000
_cell.length_c   1.000
_cell.angle_alpha   90.00
_cell.angle_beta   90.00
_cell.angle_gamma   90.00
#
_symmetry.space_group_name_H-M   'P 1'
#
loop_
_entity.id
_entity.type
_entity.pdbx_description
1 polymer ?
#
loop_
_entity_poly.entity_id
_entity_poly.type
_entity_poly.pdbx_seq_one_letter_code
_entity_poly.pdbx_strand_id
1 'polypeptide(L)'
;MKKLALLLPMLVLVIHLPGQSTITFQLDLGPLVIEELFSMEDGHRVFVRGSFNAWEGSSHELFRKEGSNVYTGSFELDGSPGDTLAYKFVIQKGPGSYFWEDRPDPDNPDHGNRRLVLEESHQLLDVATFSYDEYFAYPVVFSREKLQSDFRQFRSILEKTHPALYDYTAKAVLDSLFDLNYAAIEGDMPFEEFLMLMTRVISQVGCGHSSMWIPGAFWASAPDGLFPLQLLPSADQFYVTGSYSDNQLLPVGSLILSLNGEPFDQVVARLESLTSTDGMIQAFRRAKVAQNFALKYAMAYGLAKSFTISYQAPDQDRPEEALLLPVSKEELDQGMEDHKELSFKELEGGKVALLTINSFAYYGEVPEFRSFMDSVFQVIDRKGIDRLIMDLRGNWGGDPFCSSYLWGYLQHEPVPYFEDHYGRYDTLANAIPQPANYYKGELYTLIDGLCFSTTGHFCGLLKYHRVGVFVGSETGATYTCTGNATYPALDETGIMVGTARVMRYTAAVKGMDPRRGILPDYPVEPMQKDLISGRDTVLEYALSLAVKD
;
A
#
# COMPACT_ATOMS: atom_id res chain seq x y z
N MET A 1 61.92 -25.47 48.66
CA MET A 1 60.54 -25.12 48.36
C MET A 1 60.56 -23.95 47.37
N LYS A 2 60.44 -24.27 46.06
CA LYS A 2 60.40 -23.29 44.99
C LYS A 2 58.95 -22.88 44.72
N LYS A 3 58.65 -21.60 44.90
CA LYS A 3 57.30 -21.03 44.52
C LYS A 3 57.26 -20.80 43.01
N LEU A 4 56.42 -21.52 42.36
CA LEU A 4 56.10 -21.35 40.94
C LEU A 4 55.05 -20.21 40.83
N ALA A 5 55.44 -19.11 40.21
CA ALA A 5 54.52 -18.01 39.87
C ALA A 5 53.87 -18.30 38.53
N LEU A 6 52.55 -18.48 38.52
CA LEU A 6 51.73 -18.58 37.31
C LEU A 6 51.50 -17.17 36.74
N LEU A 7 52.07 -16.86 35.60
CA LEU A 7 51.74 -15.69 34.81
C LEU A 7 50.49 -16.03 33.96
N LEU A 8 49.37 -15.41 34.28
CA LEU A 8 48.19 -15.39 33.42
C LEU A 8 48.41 -14.36 32.30
N PRO A 9 48.21 -14.69 31.02
CA PRO A 9 48.26 -13.70 29.97
C PRO A 9 47.02 -12.81 30.07
N MET A 10 47.23 -11.53 30.27
CA MET A 10 46.19 -10.49 30.21
C MET A 10 45.75 -10.35 28.74
N LEU A 11 44.55 -10.86 28.42
CA LEU A 11 43.93 -10.67 27.11
C LEU A 11 43.51 -9.19 27.01
N VAL A 12 44.30 -8.40 26.31
CA VAL A 12 43.92 -7.01 25.97
C VAL A 12 42.85 -7.11 24.90
N LEU A 13 41.62 -6.91 25.32
CA LEU A 13 40.49 -6.72 24.39
C LEU A 13 40.70 -5.35 23.73
N VAL A 14 41.23 -5.33 22.51
CA VAL A 14 41.25 -4.12 21.68
C VAL A 14 39.82 -3.86 21.25
N ILE A 15 39.11 -3.00 21.97
CA ILE A 15 37.84 -2.43 21.52
C ILE A 15 38.21 -1.48 20.39
N HIS A 16 38.01 -1.89 19.14
CA HIS A 16 38.00 -0.96 18.00
C HIS A 16 36.77 -0.07 18.18
N LEU A 17 36.97 1.16 18.60
CA LEU A 17 35.99 2.20 18.42
C LEU A 17 35.88 2.43 16.90
N PRO A 18 34.68 2.51 16.32
CA PRO A 18 34.51 2.85 14.91
C PRO A 18 35.25 4.18 14.66
N GLY A 19 36.09 4.23 13.64
CA GLY A 19 36.72 5.46 13.21
C GLY A 19 35.66 6.41 12.66
N GLN A 20 35.92 7.71 12.81
CA GLN A 20 35.11 8.72 12.11
C GLN A 20 35.90 9.19 10.89
N SER A 21 35.21 9.29 9.75
CA SER A 21 35.75 9.82 8.51
C SER A 21 35.02 11.09 8.12
N THR A 22 35.74 12.15 7.79
CA THR A 22 35.15 13.39 7.27
C THR A 22 34.97 13.26 5.77
N ILE A 23 33.75 13.23 5.30
CA ILE A 23 33.38 13.12 3.88
C ILE A 23 32.85 14.46 3.38
N THR A 24 33.43 14.96 2.31
CA THR A 24 32.96 16.16 1.62
C THR A 24 32.18 15.75 0.38
N PHE A 25 30.87 15.99 0.40
CA PHE A 25 29.99 15.80 -0.73
C PHE A 25 29.95 17.06 -1.58
N GLN A 26 29.85 16.90 -2.89
CA GLN A 26 29.72 17.97 -3.87
C GLN A 26 28.62 17.63 -4.89
N LEU A 27 27.73 18.57 -5.17
CA LEU A 27 26.60 18.40 -6.08
C LEU A 27 26.44 19.62 -6.98
N ASP A 28 26.48 19.42 -8.29
CA ASP A 28 26.17 20.45 -9.27
C ASP A 28 24.66 20.47 -9.54
N LEU A 29 24.02 21.58 -9.23
CA LEU A 29 22.61 21.89 -9.53
C LEU A 29 22.45 22.88 -10.70
N GLY A 30 23.54 23.18 -11.43
CA GLY A 30 23.50 24.10 -12.57
C GLY A 30 22.40 23.77 -13.57
N PRO A 31 22.23 22.51 -13.99
CA PRO A 31 21.11 22.11 -14.86
C PRO A 31 19.74 22.46 -14.29
N LEU A 32 19.48 22.14 -13.03
CA LEU A 32 18.19 22.41 -12.37
C LEU A 32 17.91 23.90 -12.16
N VAL A 33 18.97 24.70 -11.96
CA VAL A 33 18.86 26.17 -11.85
C VAL A 33 18.52 26.79 -13.22
N ILE A 34 19.11 26.29 -14.30
CA ILE A 34 18.85 26.76 -15.67
C ILE A 34 17.41 26.46 -16.09
N GLU A 35 16.88 25.30 -15.69
CA GLU A 35 15.51 24.86 -15.99
C GLU A 35 14.46 25.43 -15.00
N GLU A 36 14.88 26.35 -14.09
CA GLU A 36 14.02 26.94 -13.04
C GLU A 36 13.38 25.90 -12.08
N LEU A 37 13.97 24.73 -11.98
CA LEU A 37 13.48 23.61 -11.14
C LEU A 37 14.03 23.66 -9.73
N PHE A 38 15.10 24.39 -9.49
CA PHE A 38 15.72 24.62 -8.19
C PHE A 38 16.04 26.11 -7.98
N SER A 39 15.54 26.67 -6.89
CA SER A 39 15.79 28.07 -6.50
C SER A 39 15.92 28.18 -4.98
N MET A 40 17.03 28.75 -4.50
CA MET A 40 17.18 29.09 -3.09
C MET A 40 16.29 30.27 -2.67
N GLU A 41 15.90 31.12 -3.60
CA GLU A 41 15.00 32.27 -3.32
C GLU A 41 13.59 31.76 -3.01
N ASP A 42 13.21 30.59 -3.58
CA ASP A 42 11.95 29.90 -3.28
C ASP A 42 12.04 29.02 -2.02
N GLY A 43 13.17 29.07 -1.30
CA GLY A 43 13.36 28.33 -0.06
C GLY A 43 13.77 26.87 -0.24
N HIS A 44 14.16 26.45 -1.46
CA HIS A 44 14.63 25.09 -1.71
C HIS A 44 15.96 24.82 -0.99
N ARG A 45 16.10 23.63 -0.42
CA ARG A 45 17.28 23.19 0.33
C ARG A 45 17.75 21.85 -0.20
N VAL A 46 19.03 21.56 -0.01
CA VAL A 46 19.68 20.31 -0.51
C VAL A 46 20.31 19.56 0.64
N PHE A 47 20.08 18.23 0.65
CA PHE A 47 20.61 17.35 1.69
C PHE A 47 21.28 16.12 1.10
N VAL A 48 22.16 15.49 1.88
CA VAL A 48 22.62 14.12 1.67
C VAL A 48 21.93 13.23 2.70
N ARG A 49 21.24 12.18 2.24
CA ARG A 49 20.64 11.18 3.10
C ARG A 49 21.15 9.79 2.73
N GLY A 50 21.35 8.94 3.71
CA GLY A 50 21.92 7.62 3.48
C GLY A 50 21.87 6.73 4.71
N SER A 51 22.53 5.58 4.62
CA SER A 51 22.63 4.61 5.72
C SER A 51 23.22 5.20 7.02
N PHE A 52 23.98 6.29 6.92
CA PHE A 52 24.64 6.97 8.04
C PHE A 52 23.71 7.93 8.82
N ASN A 53 22.56 8.28 8.31
CA ASN A 53 21.58 9.15 8.98
C ASN A 53 20.15 8.60 8.89
N ALA A 54 20.03 7.26 8.77
CA ALA A 54 18.76 6.54 8.66
C ALA A 54 17.83 7.05 7.53
N TRP A 55 18.38 7.66 6.50
CA TRP A 55 17.67 8.26 5.36
C TRP A 55 16.75 9.44 5.73
N GLU A 56 16.98 10.07 6.88
CA GLU A 56 16.13 11.10 7.44
C GLU A 56 16.92 12.34 7.92
N GLY A 57 16.18 13.35 8.34
CA GLY A 57 16.73 14.54 9.00
C GLY A 57 17.29 15.60 8.07
N SER A 58 17.74 16.71 8.69
CA SER A 58 18.30 17.89 8.03
C SER A 58 19.73 18.21 8.45
N SER A 59 20.43 17.27 9.11
CA SER A 59 21.79 17.46 9.63
C SER A 59 22.88 17.50 8.57
N HIS A 60 22.60 16.97 7.36
CA HIS A 60 23.55 16.85 6.27
C HIS A 60 23.13 17.74 5.09
N GLU A 61 22.95 19.05 5.36
CA GLU A 61 22.61 20.06 4.36
C GLU A 61 23.83 20.49 3.57
N LEU A 62 23.67 20.63 2.24
CA LEU A 62 24.69 21.18 1.35
C LEU A 62 24.40 22.66 1.10
N PHE A 63 25.46 23.46 1.06
CA PHE A 63 25.38 24.91 0.84
C PHE A 63 26.08 25.28 -0.46
N ARG A 64 25.55 26.31 -1.11
CA ARG A 64 26.07 26.81 -2.39
C ARG A 64 27.50 27.33 -2.23
N LYS A 65 28.39 26.86 -3.07
CA LYS A 65 29.74 27.41 -3.17
C LYS A 65 29.70 28.77 -3.89
N GLU A 66 30.35 29.77 -3.35
CA GLU A 66 30.36 31.13 -3.87
C GLU A 66 30.73 31.16 -5.36
N GLY A 67 29.92 31.86 -6.17
CA GLY A 67 30.13 32.03 -7.61
C GLY A 67 29.90 30.79 -8.46
N SER A 68 29.29 29.72 -7.94
CA SER A 68 29.01 28.49 -8.72
C SER A 68 27.62 27.93 -8.41
N ASN A 69 27.17 26.95 -9.19
CA ASN A 69 25.97 26.17 -8.92
C ASN A 69 26.30 24.83 -8.19
N VAL A 70 27.53 24.70 -7.70
CA VAL A 70 27.94 23.54 -6.92
C VAL A 70 27.59 23.76 -5.46
N TYR A 71 26.90 22.79 -4.86
CA TYR A 71 26.56 22.73 -3.45
C TYR A 71 27.48 21.74 -2.74
N THR A 72 27.99 22.09 -1.56
CA THR A 72 28.96 21.29 -0.84
C THR A 72 28.66 21.24 0.66
N GLY A 73 29.03 20.13 1.30
CA GLY A 73 28.97 19.95 2.74
C GLY A 73 29.92 18.87 3.21
N SER A 74 30.62 19.11 4.31
CA SER A 74 31.56 18.16 4.93
C SER A 74 30.95 17.64 6.23
N PHE A 75 30.89 16.31 6.38
CA PHE A 75 30.25 15.66 7.51
C PHE A 75 31.13 14.55 8.07
N GLU A 76 31.12 14.39 9.38
CA GLU A 76 31.76 13.26 10.07
C GLU A 76 30.80 12.07 10.02
N LEU A 77 31.22 10.98 9.39
CA LEU A 77 30.46 9.74 9.26
C LEU A 77 31.16 8.63 10.04
N ASP A 78 30.36 7.83 10.76
CA ASP A 78 30.85 6.67 11.49
C ASP A 78 31.11 5.50 10.53
N GLY A 79 32.28 4.89 10.64
CA GLY A 79 32.69 3.70 9.87
C GLY A 79 34.16 3.50 9.84
N SER A 80 34.60 2.37 9.32
CA SER A 80 35.99 1.99 9.16
C SER A 80 36.40 1.98 7.68
N PRO A 81 37.69 2.22 7.34
CA PRO A 81 38.14 2.06 5.96
C PRO A 81 37.77 0.70 5.39
N GLY A 82 37.14 0.71 4.20
CA GLY A 82 36.55 -0.46 3.53
C GLY A 82 35.06 -0.65 3.73
N ASP A 83 34.42 0.06 4.68
CA ASP A 83 32.99 0.04 4.85
C ASP A 83 32.30 0.74 3.65
N THR A 84 31.18 0.20 3.22
CA THR A 84 30.39 0.77 2.13
C THR A 84 29.13 1.39 2.69
N LEU A 85 28.93 2.67 2.41
CA LEU A 85 27.73 3.44 2.78
C LEU A 85 26.88 3.70 1.53
N ALA A 86 25.58 3.60 1.66
CA ALA A 86 24.63 3.97 0.62
C ALA A 86 24.08 5.38 0.88
N TYR A 87 23.94 6.22 -0.18
CA TYR A 87 23.38 7.57 -0.04
C TYR A 87 22.67 8.05 -1.30
N LYS A 88 21.86 9.11 -1.17
CA LYS A 88 21.26 9.90 -2.23
C LYS A 88 21.34 11.38 -1.89
N PHE A 89 21.27 12.21 -2.92
CA PHE A 89 20.97 13.62 -2.74
C PHE A 89 19.44 13.84 -2.73
N VAL A 90 19.01 14.82 -1.94
CA VAL A 90 17.58 15.10 -1.74
C VAL A 90 17.38 16.61 -1.77
N ILE A 91 16.43 17.08 -2.56
CA ILE A 91 15.99 18.48 -2.57
C ILE A 91 14.71 18.59 -1.78
N GLN A 92 14.68 19.50 -0.82
CA GLN A 92 13.46 19.91 -0.14
C GLN A 92 12.91 21.18 -0.80
N LYS A 93 11.69 21.12 -1.32
CA LYS A 93 10.99 22.26 -1.95
C LYS A 93 10.07 23.01 -1.00
N GLY A 94 9.72 22.42 0.14
CA GLY A 94 8.87 23.01 1.17
C GLY A 94 8.80 22.10 2.40
N PRO A 95 8.09 22.49 3.45
CA PRO A 95 7.91 21.64 4.62
C PRO A 95 7.24 20.32 4.24
N GLY A 96 7.96 19.19 4.45
CA GLY A 96 7.46 17.85 4.12
C GLY A 96 7.59 17.43 2.66
N SER A 97 7.92 18.33 1.74
CA SER A 97 8.08 18.05 0.31
C SER A 97 9.54 17.74 0.00
N TYR A 98 9.87 16.47 -0.20
CA TYR A 98 11.23 16.00 -0.47
C TYR A 98 11.32 15.35 -1.84
N PHE A 99 12.32 15.77 -2.61
CA PHE A 99 12.62 15.30 -3.93
C PHE A 99 13.93 14.51 -3.91
N TRP A 100 13.85 13.21 -4.11
CA TRP A 100 14.97 12.27 -4.07
C TRP A 100 15.58 12.13 -5.46
N GLU A 101 16.91 12.15 -5.55
CA GLU A 101 17.52 11.78 -6.84
C GLU A 101 17.12 10.34 -7.20
N ASP A 102 16.80 10.15 -8.47
CA ASP A 102 16.62 8.83 -9.04
C ASP A 102 17.81 8.48 -9.95
N ARG A 103 18.39 7.33 -9.73
CA ARG A 103 19.47 6.80 -10.56
C ARG A 103 19.14 5.36 -10.87
N PRO A 104 18.70 5.05 -12.10
CA PRO A 104 18.70 3.67 -12.54
C PRO A 104 20.14 3.17 -12.53
N ASP A 105 20.46 2.28 -11.63
CA ASP A 105 21.75 1.60 -11.57
C ASP A 105 21.51 0.13 -11.98
N PRO A 106 21.87 -0.25 -13.21
CA PRO A 106 21.68 -1.62 -13.69
C PRO A 106 22.47 -2.66 -12.89
N ASP A 107 23.51 -2.23 -12.18
CA ASP A 107 24.35 -3.10 -11.36
C ASP A 107 23.95 -3.12 -9.89
N ASN A 108 22.97 -2.30 -9.49
CA ASN A 108 22.50 -2.22 -8.10
C ASN A 108 20.95 -2.26 -8.02
N PRO A 109 20.37 -3.46 -7.88
CA PRO A 109 18.93 -3.63 -7.72
C PRO A 109 18.36 -3.00 -6.44
N ASP A 110 19.19 -2.52 -5.51
CA ASP A 110 18.78 -1.86 -4.27
C ASP A 110 18.52 -0.35 -4.48
N HIS A 111 17.61 0.00 -5.40
CA HIS A 111 16.99 1.34 -5.52
C HIS A 111 17.88 2.49 -6.02
N GLY A 112 18.92 2.24 -6.82
CA GLY A 112 19.73 3.31 -7.45
C GLY A 112 20.47 4.22 -6.45
N ASN A 113 20.81 3.70 -5.27
CA ASN A 113 21.60 4.43 -4.28
C ASN A 113 23.05 4.62 -4.73
N ARG A 114 23.62 5.80 -4.48
CA ARG A 114 25.07 5.99 -4.60
C ARG A 114 25.79 5.17 -3.55
N ARG A 115 26.98 4.66 -3.87
CA ARG A 115 27.85 3.94 -2.96
C ARG A 115 29.08 4.76 -2.65
N LEU A 116 29.43 4.84 -1.38
CA LEU A 116 30.64 5.44 -0.86
C LEU A 116 31.41 4.37 -0.10
N VAL A 117 32.62 4.07 -0.57
CA VAL A 117 33.57 3.26 0.20
C VAL A 117 34.43 4.20 1.04
N LEU A 118 34.47 4.00 2.34
CA LEU A 118 35.32 4.78 3.23
C LEU A 118 36.78 4.34 3.04
N GLU A 119 37.67 5.25 2.61
CA GLU A 119 39.06 4.95 2.31
C GLU A 119 40.01 5.53 3.34
N GLU A 120 39.81 6.81 3.71
CA GLU A 120 40.68 7.58 4.59
C GLU A 120 39.89 8.43 5.59
N SER A 121 40.60 9.05 6.54
CA SER A 121 40.01 9.95 7.53
C SER A 121 39.37 11.22 6.93
N HIS A 122 39.81 11.63 5.72
CA HIS A 122 39.24 12.77 4.99
C HIS A 122 39.10 12.40 3.51
N GLN A 123 37.90 12.47 2.98
CA GLN A 123 37.62 12.10 1.59
C GLN A 123 36.79 13.21 0.92
N LEU A 124 37.31 13.74 -0.18
CA LEU A 124 36.63 14.68 -1.05
C LEU A 124 36.06 13.89 -2.23
N LEU A 125 34.74 13.84 -2.34
CA LEU A 125 34.10 13.17 -3.46
C LEU A 125 34.08 14.06 -4.71
N ASP A 126 34.12 13.44 -5.87
CA ASP A 126 33.94 14.14 -7.12
C ASP A 126 32.60 14.91 -7.15
N VAL A 127 32.55 15.98 -7.97
CA VAL A 127 31.30 16.73 -8.14
C VAL A 127 30.28 15.84 -8.83
N ALA A 128 29.25 15.48 -8.09
CA ALA A 128 28.11 14.74 -8.64
C ALA A 128 27.16 15.68 -9.36
N THR A 129 26.44 15.18 -10.35
CA THR A 129 25.26 15.85 -10.92
C THR A 129 24.03 15.22 -10.29
N PHE A 130 23.03 16.03 -9.90
CA PHE A 130 21.74 15.52 -9.45
C PHE A 130 21.10 14.73 -10.58
N SER A 131 20.83 13.47 -10.35
CA SER A 131 20.12 12.64 -11.30
C SER A 131 18.64 12.98 -11.21
N TYR A 132 18.12 13.64 -12.24
CA TYR A 132 16.79 14.21 -12.25
C TYR A 132 16.06 13.90 -13.56
N ASP A 133 16.28 12.72 -14.10
CA ASP A 133 15.56 12.26 -15.31
C ASP A 133 14.03 12.41 -15.14
N GLU A 134 13.58 12.52 -13.89
CA GLU A 134 12.20 12.82 -13.52
C GLU A 134 11.78 14.30 -13.68
N TYR A 135 12.73 15.28 -13.73
CA TYR A 135 12.39 16.69 -13.94
C TYR A 135 12.25 17.07 -15.41
N PHE A 136 12.87 16.34 -16.31
CA PHE A 136 12.52 16.47 -17.71
C PHE A 136 11.17 15.81 -17.91
N ALA A 137 10.26 16.53 -18.56
CA ALA A 137 8.91 16.07 -18.80
C ALA A 137 8.92 14.57 -19.12
N TYR A 138 8.36 13.79 -18.22
CA TYR A 138 8.22 12.35 -18.44
C TYR A 138 7.64 12.16 -19.84
N PRO A 139 8.24 11.36 -20.72
CA PRO A 139 7.80 11.28 -22.09
C PRO A 139 6.32 10.90 -22.13
N VAL A 140 5.49 11.79 -22.63
CA VAL A 140 4.06 11.51 -22.82
C VAL A 140 3.82 10.54 -23.97
N VAL A 141 4.80 10.41 -24.90
CA VAL A 141 4.77 9.50 -26.04
C VAL A 141 6.06 8.71 -26.10
N PHE A 142 5.95 7.39 -26.20
CA PHE A 142 7.09 6.46 -26.34
C PHE A 142 7.12 5.84 -27.73
N SER A 143 8.32 5.54 -28.26
CA SER A 143 8.45 4.87 -29.54
C SER A 143 7.93 3.43 -29.47
N ARG A 144 7.45 2.95 -30.61
CA ARG A 144 6.98 1.56 -30.77
C ARG A 144 7.97 0.53 -30.26
N GLU A 145 9.25 0.69 -30.58
CA GLU A 145 10.31 -0.25 -30.22
C GLU A 145 10.47 -0.36 -28.70
N LYS A 146 10.45 0.77 -27.99
CA LYS A 146 10.51 0.85 -26.53
C LYS A 146 9.30 0.18 -25.89
N LEU A 147 8.11 0.52 -26.35
CA LEU A 147 6.87 -0.06 -25.84
C LEU A 147 6.77 -1.57 -26.08
N GLN A 148 7.19 -2.05 -27.24
CA GLN A 148 7.26 -3.47 -27.53
C GLN A 148 8.31 -4.19 -26.67
N SER A 149 9.42 -3.52 -26.33
CA SER A 149 10.42 -4.05 -25.42
C SER A 149 9.82 -4.24 -24.03
N ASP A 150 9.21 -3.19 -23.48
CA ASP A 150 8.57 -3.21 -22.16
C ASP A 150 7.42 -4.21 -22.08
N PHE A 151 6.61 -4.33 -23.12
CA PHE A 151 5.51 -5.30 -23.11
C PHE A 151 6.02 -6.76 -23.08
N ARG A 152 7.13 -7.06 -23.78
CA ARG A 152 7.78 -8.39 -23.66
C ARG A 152 8.35 -8.63 -22.28
N GLN A 153 8.95 -7.60 -21.67
CA GLN A 153 9.45 -7.66 -20.29
C GLN A 153 8.30 -7.87 -19.30
N PHE A 154 7.19 -7.14 -19.43
CA PHE A 154 5.97 -7.30 -18.65
C PHE A 154 5.46 -8.74 -18.68
N ARG A 155 5.29 -9.34 -19.87
CA ARG A 155 4.89 -10.75 -20.01
C ARG A 155 5.89 -11.67 -19.32
N SER A 156 7.19 -11.47 -19.56
CA SER A 156 8.26 -12.29 -18.98
C SER A 156 8.28 -12.20 -17.44
N ILE A 157 8.04 -11.04 -16.86
CA ILE A 157 7.93 -10.85 -15.41
C ILE A 157 6.80 -11.72 -14.86
N LEU A 158 5.59 -11.61 -15.42
CA LEU A 158 4.44 -12.40 -14.95
C LEU A 158 4.67 -13.90 -15.10
N GLU A 159 5.10 -14.36 -16.29
CA GLU A 159 5.32 -15.78 -16.55
C GLU A 159 6.41 -16.44 -15.68
N LYS A 160 7.44 -15.66 -15.29
CA LYS A 160 8.55 -16.17 -14.48
C LYS A 160 8.35 -16.04 -12.98
N THR A 161 7.57 -15.05 -12.56
CA THR A 161 7.52 -14.65 -11.15
C THR A 161 6.21 -15.04 -10.48
N HIS A 162 5.08 -14.94 -11.20
CA HIS A 162 3.76 -15.16 -10.59
C HIS A 162 3.50 -16.66 -10.35
N PRO A 163 3.34 -17.11 -9.09
CA PRO A 163 3.28 -18.55 -8.76
C PRO A 163 1.97 -19.23 -9.18
N ALA A 164 0.93 -18.44 -9.48
CA ALA A 164 -0.43 -18.91 -9.76
C ALA A 164 -1.05 -18.15 -10.94
N LEU A 165 -0.26 -17.83 -11.96
CA LEU A 165 -0.68 -16.97 -13.09
C LEU A 165 -1.91 -17.50 -13.83
N TYR A 166 -2.09 -18.81 -13.87
CA TYR A 166 -3.12 -19.49 -14.66
C TYR A 166 -4.21 -20.17 -13.82
N ASP A 167 -4.29 -19.86 -12.52
CA ASP A 167 -5.22 -20.52 -11.61
C ASP A 167 -6.67 -20.11 -11.81
N TYR A 168 -6.90 -18.84 -12.13
CA TYR A 168 -8.24 -18.29 -12.33
C TYR A 168 -8.59 -18.09 -13.80
N THR A 169 -7.59 -17.84 -14.65
CA THR A 169 -7.75 -17.65 -16.09
C THR A 169 -6.86 -18.61 -16.85
N ALA A 170 -7.47 -19.40 -17.73
CA ALA A 170 -6.76 -20.41 -18.49
C ALA A 170 -5.60 -19.80 -19.29
N LYS A 171 -4.47 -20.52 -19.37
CA LYS A 171 -3.26 -20.08 -20.08
C LYS A 171 -3.55 -19.59 -21.50
N ALA A 172 -4.34 -20.34 -22.27
CA ALA A 172 -4.67 -19.97 -23.65
C ALA A 172 -5.42 -18.62 -23.75
N VAL A 173 -6.22 -18.27 -22.75
CA VAL A 173 -6.93 -16.98 -22.68
C VAL A 173 -5.94 -15.87 -22.39
N LEU A 174 -5.07 -16.04 -21.40
CA LEU A 174 -4.05 -15.03 -21.07
C LEU A 174 -3.03 -14.86 -22.20
N ASP A 175 -2.59 -15.95 -22.85
CA ASP A 175 -1.71 -15.89 -24.03
C ASP A 175 -2.37 -15.05 -25.13
N SER A 176 -3.65 -15.31 -25.44
CA SER A 176 -4.39 -14.52 -26.43
C SER A 176 -4.50 -13.04 -26.06
N LEU A 177 -4.68 -12.74 -24.77
CA LEU A 177 -4.71 -11.34 -24.30
C LEU A 177 -3.33 -10.67 -24.42
N PHE A 178 -2.25 -11.38 -24.08
CA PHE A 178 -0.91 -10.87 -24.31
C PHE A 178 -0.68 -10.57 -25.79
N ASP A 179 -0.99 -11.51 -26.66
CA ASP A 179 -0.75 -11.39 -28.10
C ASP A 179 -1.60 -10.26 -28.71
N LEU A 180 -2.88 -10.14 -28.30
CA LEU A 180 -3.77 -9.08 -28.76
C LEU A 180 -3.27 -7.67 -28.36
N ASN A 181 -2.90 -7.50 -27.08
CA ASN A 181 -2.46 -6.19 -26.59
C ASN A 181 -1.05 -5.84 -27.09
N TYR A 182 -0.16 -6.84 -27.29
CA TYR A 182 1.12 -6.62 -27.97
C TYR A 182 0.94 -6.15 -29.42
N ALA A 183 0.04 -6.78 -30.16
CA ALA A 183 -0.27 -6.44 -31.54
C ALA A 183 -0.87 -5.02 -31.69
N ALA A 184 -1.55 -4.54 -30.65
CA ALA A 184 -2.10 -3.18 -30.63
C ALA A 184 -1.02 -2.07 -30.55
N ILE A 185 0.25 -2.43 -30.28
CA ILE A 185 1.38 -1.49 -30.32
C ILE A 185 1.84 -1.36 -31.77
N GLU A 186 1.07 -0.63 -32.59
CA GLU A 186 1.34 -0.48 -34.03
C GLU A 186 2.32 0.66 -34.36
N GLY A 187 2.46 1.65 -33.45
CA GLY A 187 3.30 2.83 -33.59
C GLY A 187 3.71 3.42 -32.27
N ASP A 188 4.26 4.62 -32.31
CA ASP A 188 4.48 5.44 -31.12
C ASP A 188 3.12 5.72 -30.48
N MET A 189 3.03 5.63 -29.15
CA MET A 189 1.77 5.87 -28.46
C MET A 189 1.96 6.60 -27.12
N PRO A 190 0.92 7.30 -26.64
CA PRO A 190 0.91 7.90 -25.31
C PRO A 190 1.10 6.88 -24.20
N PHE A 191 1.74 7.34 -23.10
CA PHE A 191 1.98 6.54 -21.91
C PHE A 191 0.70 5.87 -21.37
N GLU A 192 -0.39 6.63 -21.30
CA GLU A 192 -1.66 6.18 -20.75
C GLU A 192 -2.30 5.07 -21.60
N GLU A 193 -2.17 5.17 -22.93
CA GLU A 193 -2.65 4.13 -23.85
C GLU A 193 -1.87 2.83 -23.66
N PHE A 194 -0.55 2.93 -23.53
CA PHE A 194 0.31 1.77 -23.26
C PHE A 194 0.02 1.14 -21.89
N LEU A 195 -0.09 1.96 -20.83
CA LEU A 195 -0.47 1.49 -19.50
C LEU A 195 -1.81 0.72 -19.53
N MET A 196 -2.76 1.21 -20.33
CA MET A 196 -4.07 0.58 -20.52
C MET A 196 -3.95 -0.82 -21.14
N LEU A 197 -3.08 -1.02 -22.12
CA LEU A 197 -2.87 -2.33 -22.76
C LEU A 197 -2.42 -3.37 -21.72
N MET A 198 -1.47 -3.01 -20.85
CA MET A 198 -1.00 -3.90 -19.78
C MET A 198 -2.06 -4.11 -18.68
N THR A 199 -2.79 -3.04 -18.32
CA THR A 199 -3.84 -3.11 -17.30
C THR A 199 -4.97 -4.06 -17.71
N ARG A 200 -5.32 -4.12 -18.98
CA ARG A 200 -6.28 -5.11 -19.53
C ARG A 200 -5.83 -6.55 -19.30
N VAL A 201 -4.56 -6.83 -19.42
CA VAL A 201 -4.01 -8.18 -19.15
C VAL A 201 -4.01 -8.46 -17.64
N ILE A 202 -3.46 -7.55 -16.85
CA ILE A 202 -3.36 -7.70 -15.37
C ILE A 202 -4.74 -7.95 -14.73
N SER A 203 -5.76 -7.23 -15.18
CA SER A 203 -7.12 -7.36 -14.63
C SER A 203 -7.71 -8.76 -14.83
N GLN A 204 -7.21 -9.51 -15.82
CA GLN A 204 -7.68 -10.86 -16.15
C GLN A 204 -6.84 -11.98 -15.51
N VAL A 205 -5.74 -11.65 -14.81
CA VAL A 205 -4.96 -12.65 -14.06
C VAL A 205 -5.79 -13.27 -12.92
N GLY A 206 -6.72 -12.49 -12.36
CA GLY A 206 -7.58 -12.96 -11.27
C GLY A 206 -6.83 -13.03 -9.92
N CYS A 207 -5.80 -12.20 -9.75
CA CYS A 207 -5.02 -12.11 -8.51
C CYS A 207 -5.03 -10.66 -8.00
N GLY A 208 -5.58 -10.43 -6.83
CA GLY A 208 -5.70 -9.10 -6.23
C GLY A 208 -4.35 -8.46 -5.85
N HIS A 209 -3.27 -9.26 -5.74
CA HIS A 209 -1.91 -8.78 -5.54
C HIS A 209 -1.20 -8.39 -6.85
N SER A 210 -1.86 -8.55 -8.01
CA SER A 210 -1.32 -8.11 -9.31
C SER A 210 -1.85 -6.74 -9.68
N SER A 211 -0.95 -5.80 -9.99
CA SER A 211 -1.28 -4.39 -10.24
C SER A 211 -0.25 -3.72 -11.15
N MET A 212 -0.62 -2.59 -11.73
CA MET A 212 0.30 -1.69 -12.41
C MET A 212 0.45 -0.42 -11.56
N TRP A 213 1.68 0.08 -11.46
CA TRP A 213 1.98 1.30 -10.71
C TRP A 213 2.62 2.31 -11.65
N ILE A 214 2.10 3.51 -11.63
CA ILE A 214 2.59 4.63 -12.41
C ILE A 214 3.87 5.14 -11.74
N PRO A 215 4.97 5.35 -12.48
CA PRO A 215 6.21 5.86 -11.92
C PRO A 215 6.05 7.28 -11.35
N GLY A 216 6.82 7.59 -10.32
CA GLY A 216 6.84 8.92 -9.68
C GLY A 216 7.11 10.05 -10.67
N ALA A 217 7.99 9.80 -11.64
CA ALA A 217 8.33 10.72 -12.72
C ALA A 217 7.12 11.22 -13.53
N PHE A 218 6.15 10.35 -13.79
CA PHE A 218 4.90 10.74 -14.44
C PHE A 218 4.13 11.76 -13.59
N TRP A 219 4.00 11.52 -12.30
CA TRP A 219 3.29 12.42 -11.39
C TRP A 219 4.01 13.76 -11.20
N ALA A 220 5.35 13.76 -11.19
CA ALA A 220 6.15 14.96 -11.11
C ALA A 220 5.97 15.87 -12.33
N SER A 221 5.78 15.28 -13.53
CA SER A 221 5.57 16.03 -14.77
C SER A 221 4.11 16.45 -15.02
N ALA A 222 3.16 15.85 -14.30
CA ALA A 222 1.73 16.12 -14.45
C ALA A 222 1.07 16.19 -13.05
N PRO A 223 1.39 17.23 -12.26
CA PRO A 223 1.01 17.28 -10.84
C PRO A 223 -0.49 17.36 -10.60
N ASP A 224 -1.24 17.97 -11.52
CA ASP A 224 -2.68 18.20 -11.40
C ASP A 224 -3.46 17.34 -12.41
N GLY A 225 -4.70 17.07 -12.12
CA GLY A 225 -5.61 16.37 -13.05
C GLY A 225 -6.37 15.21 -12.42
N LEU A 226 -6.27 15.02 -11.10
CA LEU A 226 -6.89 13.93 -10.36
C LEU A 226 -8.29 14.31 -9.86
N PHE A 227 -9.18 13.31 -9.82
CA PHE A 227 -10.55 13.47 -9.34
C PHE A 227 -10.58 13.87 -7.85
N PRO A 228 -11.33 14.93 -7.46
CA PRO A 228 -11.16 15.57 -6.16
C PRO A 228 -11.99 15.01 -5.02
N LEU A 229 -12.94 14.08 -5.27
CA LEU A 229 -13.87 13.61 -4.25
C LEU A 229 -13.53 12.22 -3.70
N GLN A 230 -13.82 12.02 -2.43
CA GLN A 230 -13.81 10.73 -1.76
C GLN A 230 -15.18 10.06 -1.90
N LEU A 231 -15.18 8.75 -2.18
CA LEU A 231 -16.39 8.01 -2.53
C LEU A 231 -16.58 6.79 -1.63
N LEU A 232 -17.85 6.52 -1.28
CA LEU A 232 -18.27 5.30 -0.61
C LEU A 232 -19.25 4.54 -1.49
N PRO A 233 -18.98 3.27 -1.81
CA PRO A 233 -19.93 2.42 -2.51
C PRO A 233 -20.99 1.89 -1.54
N SER A 234 -22.25 1.88 -1.99
CA SER A 234 -23.34 1.20 -1.30
C SER A 234 -24.28 0.61 -2.33
N ALA A 235 -24.43 -0.69 -2.32
CA ALA A 235 -25.08 -1.46 -3.39
C ALA A 235 -24.53 -1.05 -4.78
N ASP A 236 -25.39 -0.55 -5.68
CA ASP A 236 -24.97 -0.10 -7.02
C ASP A 236 -24.70 1.41 -7.12
N GLN A 237 -24.68 2.12 -5.99
CA GLN A 237 -24.54 3.56 -5.91
C GLN A 237 -23.22 3.98 -5.29
N PHE A 238 -22.80 5.23 -5.57
CA PHE A 238 -21.60 5.84 -5.00
C PHE A 238 -21.95 7.19 -4.41
N TYR A 239 -21.65 7.34 -3.13
CA TYR A 239 -21.92 8.54 -2.37
C TYR A 239 -20.64 9.30 -2.06
N VAL A 240 -20.71 10.62 -2.10
CA VAL A 240 -19.63 11.51 -1.66
C VAL A 240 -19.48 11.42 -0.15
N THR A 241 -18.26 11.17 0.32
CA THR A 241 -17.90 11.17 1.76
C THR A 241 -17.04 12.34 2.15
N GLY A 242 -16.36 12.96 1.18
CA GLY A 242 -15.48 14.09 1.40
C GLY A 242 -14.81 14.57 0.11
N SER A 243 -13.86 15.47 0.27
CA SER A 243 -13.01 15.99 -0.80
C SER A 243 -11.55 15.93 -0.36
N TYR A 244 -10.65 15.81 -1.33
CA TYR A 244 -9.20 15.96 -1.12
C TYR A 244 -8.76 17.43 -1.11
N SER A 245 -9.66 18.38 -1.43
CA SER A 245 -9.41 19.82 -1.39
C SER A 245 -10.49 20.52 -0.58
N ASP A 246 -10.08 21.48 0.26
CA ASP A 246 -10.99 22.27 1.11
C ASP A 246 -11.98 23.16 0.31
N ASN A 247 -11.68 23.43 -0.97
CA ASN A 247 -12.39 24.42 -1.77
C ASN A 247 -13.54 23.85 -2.63
N GLN A 248 -13.82 22.54 -2.59
CA GLN A 248 -14.71 21.88 -3.55
C GLN A 248 -15.66 20.87 -2.90
N LEU A 249 -16.37 21.27 -1.87
CA LEU A 249 -17.22 20.37 -1.11
C LEU A 249 -18.60 20.22 -1.76
N LEU A 250 -18.90 19.04 -2.31
CA LEU A 250 -20.27 18.60 -2.44
C LEU A 250 -20.78 18.13 -1.06
N PRO A 251 -22.09 18.24 -0.79
CA PRO A 251 -22.66 17.74 0.46
C PRO A 251 -22.35 16.25 0.66
N VAL A 252 -21.91 15.87 1.87
CA VAL A 252 -21.73 14.45 2.23
C VAL A 252 -23.04 13.71 2.04
N GLY A 253 -22.98 12.52 1.44
CA GLY A 253 -24.15 11.73 1.05
C GLY A 253 -24.72 12.10 -0.32
N SER A 254 -24.14 13.04 -1.06
CA SER A 254 -24.53 13.28 -2.47
C SER A 254 -24.31 12.04 -3.31
N LEU A 255 -25.32 11.64 -4.08
CA LEU A 255 -25.26 10.53 -5.03
C LEU A 255 -24.72 11.05 -6.37
N ILE A 256 -23.64 10.46 -6.90
CA ILE A 256 -23.12 10.82 -8.22
C ILE A 256 -23.90 10.10 -9.30
N LEU A 257 -24.38 10.86 -10.30
CA LEU A 257 -25.20 10.35 -11.40
C LEU A 257 -24.43 10.28 -12.72
N SER A 258 -23.58 11.28 -13.00
CA SER A 258 -22.71 11.27 -14.18
C SER A 258 -21.41 12.02 -13.93
N LEU A 259 -20.38 11.68 -14.70
CA LEU A 259 -19.07 12.32 -14.69
C LEU A 259 -18.66 12.63 -16.13
N ASN A 260 -18.39 13.92 -16.42
CA ASN A 260 -18.04 14.42 -17.75
C ASN A 260 -19.04 13.98 -18.85
N GLY A 261 -20.34 13.90 -18.51
CA GLY A 261 -21.41 13.50 -19.43
C GLY A 261 -21.61 11.98 -19.58
N GLU A 262 -20.73 11.13 -19.02
CA GLU A 262 -20.90 9.68 -19.00
C GLU A 262 -21.69 9.26 -17.74
N PRO A 263 -22.71 8.38 -17.82
CA PRO A 263 -23.37 7.81 -16.66
C PRO A 263 -22.37 7.19 -15.68
N PHE A 264 -22.50 7.49 -14.38
CA PHE A 264 -21.48 7.12 -13.41
C PHE A 264 -21.32 5.61 -13.23
N ASP A 265 -22.39 4.86 -13.36
CA ASP A 265 -22.38 3.39 -13.36
C ASP A 265 -21.54 2.82 -14.51
N GLN A 266 -21.52 3.45 -15.70
CA GLN A 266 -20.67 3.05 -16.83
C GLN A 266 -19.19 3.38 -16.56
N VAL A 267 -18.91 4.55 -15.98
CA VAL A 267 -17.56 4.90 -15.54
C VAL A 267 -17.06 3.86 -14.55
N VAL A 268 -17.83 3.56 -13.51
CA VAL A 268 -17.48 2.54 -12.50
C VAL A 268 -17.27 1.17 -13.13
N ALA A 269 -18.19 0.71 -13.97
CA ALA A 269 -18.07 -0.59 -14.64
C ALA A 269 -16.77 -0.71 -15.47
N ARG A 270 -16.37 0.37 -16.14
CA ARG A 270 -15.09 0.45 -16.86
C ARG A 270 -13.92 0.33 -15.89
N LEU A 271 -13.90 1.07 -14.79
CA LEU A 271 -12.82 1.00 -13.79
C LEU A 271 -12.76 -0.37 -13.10
N GLU A 272 -13.91 -0.97 -12.79
CA GLU A 272 -13.98 -2.34 -12.24
C GLU A 272 -13.40 -3.37 -13.22
N SER A 273 -13.68 -3.24 -14.53
CA SER A 273 -13.15 -4.16 -15.55
C SER A 273 -11.63 -4.12 -15.66
N LEU A 274 -11.01 -3.01 -15.25
CA LEU A 274 -9.55 -2.78 -15.24
C LEU A 274 -8.93 -3.07 -13.85
N THR A 275 -9.72 -3.56 -12.90
CA THR A 275 -9.25 -3.84 -11.54
C THR A 275 -9.12 -5.34 -11.32
N SER A 276 -7.91 -5.80 -10.99
CA SER A 276 -7.65 -7.20 -10.62
C SER A 276 -8.27 -7.53 -9.26
N THR A 277 -8.69 -8.78 -9.09
CA THR A 277 -9.24 -9.31 -7.83
C THR A 277 -8.91 -10.78 -7.72
N ASP A 278 -8.93 -11.36 -6.52
CA ASP A 278 -8.84 -12.81 -6.35
C ASP A 278 -10.12 -13.45 -6.89
N GLY A 279 -9.96 -14.33 -7.88
CA GLY A 279 -11.10 -15.02 -8.50
C GLY A 279 -12.15 -14.08 -9.10
N MET A 280 -13.38 -14.09 -8.54
CA MET A 280 -14.54 -13.36 -9.06
C MET A 280 -15.14 -12.38 -8.04
N ILE A 281 -14.37 -11.88 -7.07
CA ILE A 281 -14.87 -11.08 -5.95
C ILE A 281 -15.19 -9.65 -6.40
N GLN A 282 -16.46 -9.36 -6.64
CA GLN A 282 -16.89 -8.02 -7.07
C GLN A 282 -16.81 -6.99 -5.95
N ALA A 283 -17.05 -7.39 -4.70
CA ALA A 283 -16.94 -6.50 -3.54
C ALA A 283 -15.56 -5.85 -3.46
N PHE A 284 -14.48 -6.62 -3.72
CA PHE A 284 -13.12 -6.07 -3.76
C PHE A 284 -12.93 -5.07 -4.90
N ARG A 285 -13.37 -5.41 -6.12
CA ARG A 285 -13.24 -4.48 -7.27
C ARG A 285 -13.90 -3.15 -6.97
N ARG A 286 -15.12 -3.19 -6.48
CA ARG A 286 -15.93 -2.00 -6.16
C ARG A 286 -15.29 -1.17 -5.06
N ALA A 287 -14.91 -1.79 -3.95
CA ALA A 287 -14.25 -1.12 -2.84
C ALA A 287 -12.90 -0.51 -3.26
N LYS A 288 -12.10 -1.25 -4.04
CA LYS A 288 -10.82 -0.77 -4.58
C LYS A 288 -10.99 0.35 -5.59
N VAL A 289 -12.05 0.34 -6.41
CA VAL A 289 -12.37 1.46 -7.30
C VAL A 289 -12.74 2.68 -6.49
N ALA A 290 -13.60 2.56 -5.48
CA ALA A 290 -13.99 3.68 -4.63
C ALA A 290 -12.79 4.29 -3.89
N GLN A 291 -11.98 3.47 -3.24
CA GLN A 291 -10.82 3.91 -2.47
C GLN A 291 -9.76 4.61 -3.34
N ASN A 292 -9.59 4.16 -4.59
CA ASN A 292 -8.56 4.68 -5.49
C ASN A 292 -9.16 5.33 -6.74
N PHE A 293 -10.36 5.92 -6.63
CA PHE A 293 -11.10 6.40 -7.79
C PHE A 293 -10.30 7.42 -8.61
N ALA A 294 -9.67 8.37 -7.96
CA ALA A 294 -8.88 9.42 -8.61
C ALA A 294 -7.77 8.85 -9.52
N LEU A 295 -6.96 7.93 -8.98
CA LEU A 295 -5.87 7.29 -9.73
C LEU A 295 -6.40 6.37 -10.83
N LYS A 296 -7.44 5.59 -10.55
CA LYS A 296 -8.03 4.67 -11.54
C LYS A 296 -8.73 5.40 -12.67
N TYR A 297 -9.38 6.51 -12.36
CA TYR A 297 -9.96 7.38 -13.38
C TYR A 297 -8.86 7.96 -14.28
N ALA A 298 -7.80 8.51 -13.69
CA ALA A 298 -6.67 9.02 -14.45
C ALA A 298 -6.01 7.95 -15.33
N MET A 299 -5.87 6.71 -14.84
CA MET A 299 -5.36 5.58 -15.64
C MET A 299 -6.27 5.23 -16.83
N ALA A 300 -7.59 5.36 -16.68
CA ALA A 300 -8.57 4.92 -17.69
C ALA A 300 -8.97 6.01 -18.69
N TYR A 301 -8.92 7.27 -18.27
CA TYR A 301 -9.42 8.42 -19.04
C TYR A 301 -8.37 9.52 -19.23
N GLY A 302 -7.21 9.40 -18.61
CA GLY A 302 -6.18 10.45 -18.56
C GLY A 302 -6.46 11.50 -17.49
N LEU A 303 -5.52 12.44 -17.35
CA LEU A 303 -5.62 13.58 -16.45
C LEU A 303 -6.60 14.62 -17.01
N ALA A 304 -7.43 15.20 -16.15
CA ALA A 304 -8.47 16.13 -16.54
C ALA A 304 -8.19 17.56 -16.05
N LYS A 305 -8.58 18.56 -16.84
CA LYS A 305 -8.49 19.99 -16.44
C LYS A 305 -9.66 20.40 -15.53
N SER A 306 -10.76 19.67 -15.56
CA SER A 306 -11.95 19.87 -14.73
C SER A 306 -12.84 18.64 -14.80
N PHE A 307 -13.76 18.53 -13.84
CA PHE A 307 -14.75 17.47 -13.76
C PHE A 307 -16.16 18.07 -13.71
N THR A 308 -16.96 17.82 -14.72
CA THR A 308 -18.40 18.15 -14.69
C THR A 308 -19.14 16.98 -14.06
N ILE A 309 -19.81 17.21 -12.93
CA ILE A 309 -20.49 16.18 -12.18
C ILE A 309 -21.98 16.51 -12.11
N SER A 310 -22.84 15.55 -12.53
CA SER A 310 -24.25 15.59 -12.17
C SER A 310 -24.45 14.74 -10.91
N TYR A 311 -25.09 15.30 -9.92
CA TYR A 311 -25.29 14.65 -8.62
C TYR A 311 -26.68 14.96 -8.05
N GLN A 312 -27.12 14.13 -7.12
CA GLN A 312 -28.31 14.38 -6.31
C GLN A 312 -27.90 14.62 -4.87
N ALA A 313 -28.09 15.86 -4.41
CA ALA A 313 -27.85 16.21 -3.02
C ALA A 313 -28.82 15.47 -2.08
N PRO A 314 -28.44 15.21 -0.80
CA PRO A 314 -29.24 14.38 0.12
C PRO A 314 -30.70 14.78 0.28
N ASP A 315 -30.96 16.07 0.33
CA ASP A 315 -32.30 16.63 0.61
C ASP A 315 -32.96 17.23 -0.64
N GLN A 316 -32.50 16.86 -1.83
CA GLN A 316 -33.00 17.38 -3.10
C GLN A 316 -33.66 16.28 -3.94
N ASP A 317 -34.80 16.59 -4.53
CA ASP A 317 -35.49 15.67 -5.45
C ASP A 317 -34.98 15.79 -6.90
N ARG A 318 -34.16 16.81 -7.20
CA ARG A 318 -33.68 17.08 -8.57
C ARG A 318 -32.18 17.01 -8.62
N PRO A 319 -31.60 16.46 -9.70
CA PRO A 319 -30.18 16.53 -9.95
C PRO A 319 -29.69 17.98 -10.07
N GLU A 320 -28.48 18.19 -9.59
CA GLU A 320 -27.72 19.42 -9.74
C GLU A 320 -26.44 19.14 -10.54
N GLU A 321 -25.81 20.18 -11.06
CA GLU A 321 -24.53 20.09 -11.74
C GLU A 321 -23.48 20.91 -11.02
N ALA A 322 -22.25 20.39 -10.93
CA ALA A 322 -21.08 21.07 -10.41
C ALA A 322 -19.90 20.91 -11.35
N LEU A 323 -19.13 21.98 -11.50
CA LEU A 323 -17.82 21.95 -12.13
C LEU A 323 -16.76 21.96 -11.04
N LEU A 324 -16.01 20.88 -10.90
CA LEU A 324 -14.92 20.74 -9.95
C LEU A 324 -13.56 20.86 -10.64
N LEU A 325 -12.62 21.49 -9.95
CA LEU A 325 -11.23 21.51 -10.38
C LEU A 325 -10.53 20.23 -9.93
N PRO A 326 -9.50 19.77 -10.66
CA PRO A 326 -8.71 18.63 -10.23
C PRO A 326 -7.90 18.95 -8.97
N VAL A 327 -7.44 17.88 -8.31
CA VAL A 327 -6.42 17.96 -7.27
C VAL A 327 -5.09 17.42 -7.77
N SER A 328 -4.03 17.85 -7.10
CA SER A 328 -2.69 17.33 -7.32
C SER A 328 -2.50 15.94 -6.71
N LYS A 329 -1.43 15.26 -7.11
CA LYS A 329 -1.03 13.99 -6.49
C LYS A 329 -0.66 14.19 -5.01
N GLU A 330 -0.09 15.35 -4.65
CA GLU A 330 0.27 15.68 -3.27
C GLU A 330 -0.99 15.86 -2.39
N GLU A 331 -1.99 16.61 -2.85
CA GLU A 331 -3.27 16.77 -2.14
C GLU A 331 -3.99 15.42 -1.96
N LEU A 332 -3.97 14.57 -3.00
CA LEU A 332 -4.53 13.23 -2.93
C LEU A 332 -3.82 12.39 -1.84
N ASP A 333 -2.48 12.38 -1.82
CA ASP A 333 -1.71 11.58 -0.87
C ASP A 333 -1.91 12.05 0.57
N GLN A 334 -1.99 13.37 0.80
CA GLN A 334 -2.29 13.93 2.13
C GLN A 334 -3.69 13.51 2.62
N GLY A 335 -4.66 13.41 1.71
CA GLY A 335 -6.03 12.98 2.04
C GLY A 335 -6.21 11.45 2.12
N MET A 336 -5.22 10.69 1.70
CA MET A 336 -5.23 9.21 1.73
C MET A 336 -4.36 8.64 2.87
N GLU A 337 -4.03 9.40 3.90
CA GLU A 337 -3.21 8.92 5.01
C GLU A 337 -3.74 7.60 5.58
N ASP A 338 -2.89 6.58 5.52
CA ASP A 338 -3.16 5.24 6.05
C ASP A 338 -3.04 5.26 7.58
N HIS A 339 -4.14 5.49 8.26
CA HIS A 339 -4.18 5.39 9.71
C HIS A 339 -4.35 3.92 10.11
N LYS A 340 -3.25 3.28 10.56
CA LYS A 340 -3.36 2.00 11.25
C LYS A 340 -4.17 2.21 12.53
N GLU A 341 -5.41 1.69 12.55
CA GLU A 341 -6.22 1.68 13.77
C GLU A 341 -6.14 0.31 14.45
N LEU A 342 -5.67 0.33 15.68
CA LEU A 342 -5.71 -0.78 16.59
C LEU A 342 -6.28 -0.26 17.91
N SER A 343 -7.58 -0.43 18.10
CA SER A 343 -8.26 0.18 19.22
C SER A 343 -9.23 -0.78 19.91
N PHE A 344 -9.46 -0.53 21.20
CA PHE A 344 -10.42 -1.27 22.01
C PHE A 344 -11.32 -0.29 22.76
N LYS A 345 -12.62 -0.49 22.66
CA LYS A 345 -13.64 0.34 23.33
C LYS A 345 -14.68 -0.55 24.01
N GLU A 346 -15.14 -0.13 25.17
CA GLU A 346 -16.29 -0.74 25.84
C GLU A 346 -17.53 0.04 25.45
N LEU A 347 -18.56 -0.67 25.03
CA LEU A 347 -19.85 -0.13 24.61
C LEU A 347 -20.96 -0.63 25.55
N GLU A 348 -22.15 -0.03 25.47
CA GLU A 348 -23.35 -0.44 26.20
C GLU A 348 -23.12 -0.63 27.71
N GLY A 349 -22.38 0.31 28.32
CA GLY A 349 -22.07 0.25 29.75
C GLY A 349 -21.13 -0.87 30.14
N GLY A 350 -20.30 -1.35 29.21
CA GLY A 350 -19.31 -2.42 29.42
C GLY A 350 -19.86 -3.82 29.13
N LYS A 351 -21.04 -3.96 28.54
CA LYS A 351 -21.62 -5.26 28.16
C LYS A 351 -21.11 -5.78 26.83
N VAL A 352 -20.72 -4.86 25.94
CA VAL A 352 -20.20 -5.16 24.60
C VAL A 352 -18.80 -4.59 24.49
N ALA A 353 -17.88 -5.31 23.88
CA ALA A 353 -16.56 -4.81 23.49
C ALA A 353 -16.54 -4.55 21.98
N LEU A 354 -15.87 -3.47 21.56
CA LEU A 354 -15.49 -3.19 20.17
C LEU A 354 -13.97 -3.24 20.05
N LEU A 355 -13.47 -4.16 19.24
CA LEU A 355 -12.07 -4.31 18.88
C LEU A 355 -11.91 -3.96 17.39
N THR A 356 -11.29 -2.82 17.09
CA THR A 356 -11.02 -2.39 15.71
C THR A 356 -9.60 -2.77 15.31
N ILE A 357 -9.46 -3.46 14.17
CA ILE A 357 -8.19 -3.88 13.59
C ILE A 357 -8.26 -3.63 12.07
N ASN A 358 -7.82 -2.47 11.62
CA ASN A 358 -7.84 -2.17 10.17
C ASN A 358 -6.56 -2.58 9.44
N SER A 359 -5.59 -3.20 10.15
CA SER A 359 -4.35 -3.68 9.55
C SER A 359 -3.71 -4.80 10.37
N PHE A 360 -3.17 -5.81 9.70
CA PHE A 360 -2.23 -6.79 10.27
C PHE A 360 -0.77 -6.51 9.84
N ALA A 361 -0.48 -5.38 9.19
CA ALA A 361 0.85 -5.04 8.67
C ALA A 361 1.80 -4.53 9.76
N TYR A 362 2.04 -5.38 10.77
CA TYR A 362 2.99 -5.15 11.88
C TYR A 362 4.31 -5.89 11.61
N TYR A 363 4.86 -5.75 10.40
CA TYR A 363 6.15 -6.35 10.04
C TYR A 363 7.28 -5.74 10.87
N GLY A 364 7.97 -6.59 11.68
CA GLY A 364 8.95 -6.13 12.66
C GLY A 364 8.36 -5.67 14.01
N GLU A 365 7.05 -5.45 14.11
CA GLU A 365 6.31 -4.93 15.29
C GLU A 365 5.29 -5.96 15.81
N VAL A 366 5.48 -7.25 15.50
CA VAL A 366 4.57 -8.33 15.96
C VAL A 366 4.46 -8.39 17.51
N PRO A 367 5.53 -8.14 18.30
CA PRO A 367 5.41 -8.10 19.75
C PRO A 367 4.45 -7.03 20.28
N GLU A 368 4.39 -5.86 19.64
CA GLU A 368 3.50 -4.75 19.99
C GLU A 368 2.03 -5.15 19.76
N PHE A 369 1.75 -5.75 18.60
CA PHE A 369 0.42 -6.28 18.31
C PHE A 369 -0.01 -7.34 19.34
N ARG A 370 0.88 -8.29 19.66
CA ARG A 370 0.61 -9.33 20.67
C ARG A 370 0.34 -8.75 22.06
N SER A 371 1.16 -7.81 22.49
CA SER A 371 1.00 -7.15 23.79
C SER A 371 -0.35 -6.42 23.88
N PHE A 372 -0.78 -5.79 22.80
CA PHE A 372 -2.10 -5.16 22.74
C PHE A 372 -3.22 -6.21 22.85
N MET A 373 -3.16 -7.33 22.09
CA MET A 373 -4.14 -8.40 22.16
C MET A 373 -4.21 -9.01 23.56
N ASP A 374 -3.06 -9.27 24.20
CA ASP A 374 -3.00 -9.78 25.57
C ASP A 374 -3.73 -8.84 26.53
N SER A 375 -3.52 -7.53 26.41
CA SER A 375 -4.17 -6.53 27.25
C SER A 375 -5.69 -6.49 27.03
N VAL A 376 -6.15 -6.58 25.79
CA VAL A 376 -7.57 -6.59 25.41
C VAL A 376 -8.27 -7.81 26.00
N PHE A 377 -7.76 -9.02 25.74
CA PHE A 377 -8.39 -10.25 26.23
C PHE A 377 -8.28 -10.43 27.75
N GLN A 378 -7.29 -9.80 28.38
CA GLN A 378 -7.21 -9.70 29.83
C GLN A 378 -8.32 -8.80 30.42
N VAL A 379 -8.66 -7.70 29.72
CA VAL A 379 -9.78 -6.83 30.13
C VAL A 379 -11.11 -7.54 29.92
N ILE A 380 -11.30 -8.21 28.78
CA ILE A 380 -12.51 -8.97 28.45
C ILE A 380 -12.77 -10.05 29.53
N ASP A 381 -11.76 -10.86 29.81
CA ASP A 381 -11.84 -11.94 30.82
C ASP A 381 -12.13 -11.41 32.23
N ARG A 382 -11.36 -10.41 32.69
CA ARG A 382 -11.52 -9.81 34.03
C ARG A 382 -12.89 -9.19 34.24
N LYS A 383 -13.49 -8.59 33.20
CA LYS A 383 -14.80 -7.93 33.25
C LYS A 383 -15.95 -8.87 32.91
N GLY A 384 -15.67 -10.07 32.42
CA GLY A 384 -16.67 -11.03 32.00
C GLY A 384 -17.48 -10.54 30.80
N ILE A 385 -16.83 -9.84 29.85
CA ILE A 385 -17.50 -9.36 28.62
C ILE A 385 -17.73 -10.55 27.68
N ASP A 386 -18.97 -10.87 27.42
CA ASP A 386 -19.39 -12.02 26.63
C ASP A 386 -19.86 -11.69 25.21
N ARG A 387 -19.80 -10.42 24.81
CA ARG A 387 -20.16 -9.93 23.45
C ARG A 387 -19.04 -9.08 22.90
N LEU A 388 -18.43 -9.55 21.81
CA LEU A 388 -17.31 -8.89 21.14
C LEU A 388 -17.69 -8.56 19.69
N ILE A 389 -17.66 -7.28 19.35
CA ILE A 389 -17.67 -6.82 17.95
C ILE A 389 -16.23 -6.62 17.53
N MET A 390 -15.81 -7.32 16.48
CA MET A 390 -14.49 -7.19 15.89
C MET A 390 -14.62 -6.53 14.51
N ASP A 391 -14.13 -5.31 14.40
CA ASP A 391 -14.17 -4.53 13.14
C ASP A 391 -12.89 -4.75 12.35
N LEU A 392 -13.02 -5.47 11.23
CA LEU A 392 -11.95 -5.76 10.26
C LEU A 392 -12.13 -4.98 8.96
N ARG A 393 -13.12 -4.11 8.84
CA ARG A 393 -13.34 -3.34 7.62
C ARG A 393 -12.10 -2.51 7.27
N GLY A 394 -11.80 -2.42 5.97
CA GLY A 394 -10.61 -1.73 5.49
C GLY A 394 -9.29 -2.46 5.75
N ASN A 395 -9.28 -3.67 6.30
CA ASN A 395 -8.06 -4.40 6.64
C ASN A 395 -7.46 -5.12 5.42
N TRP A 396 -6.44 -4.51 4.82
CA TRP A 396 -5.71 -5.05 3.67
C TRP A 396 -4.86 -6.30 3.95
N GLY A 397 -4.87 -6.80 5.18
CA GLY A 397 -4.04 -7.93 5.60
C GLY A 397 -2.73 -7.50 6.24
N GLY A 398 -1.68 -8.29 6.06
CA GLY A 398 -0.38 -8.04 6.67
C GLY A 398 0.32 -9.32 7.13
N ASP A 399 0.99 -9.28 8.29
CA ASP A 399 1.76 -10.41 8.81
C ASP A 399 0.87 -11.49 9.42
N PRO A 400 0.86 -12.72 8.89
CA PRO A 400 0.13 -13.86 9.45
C PRO A 400 0.43 -14.16 10.92
N PHE A 401 1.59 -13.76 11.45
CA PHE A 401 1.88 -13.92 12.89
C PHE A 401 0.99 -13.05 13.78
N CYS A 402 0.41 -11.96 13.27
CA CYS A 402 -0.55 -11.14 13.98
C CYS A 402 -1.93 -11.82 14.04
N SER A 403 -2.46 -12.16 12.87
CA SER A 403 -3.79 -12.77 12.76
C SER A 403 -3.84 -14.17 13.37
N SER A 404 -2.76 -14.98 13.27
CA SER A 404 -2.69 -16.28 13.94
C SER A 404 -2.62 -16.17 15.46
N TYR A 405 -1.98 -15.10 15.98
CA TYR A 405 -1.99 -14.85 17.43
C TYR A 405 -3.39 -14.51 17.93
N LEU A 406 -4.11 -13.66 17.22
CA LEU A 406 -5.52 -13.35 17.52
C LEU A 406 -6.40 -14.61 17.38
N TRP A 407 -6.14 -15.45 16.36
CA TRP A 407 -6.82 -16.74 16.22
C TRP A 407 -6.71 -17.61 17.46
N GLY A 408 -5.55 -17.63 18.13
CA GLY A 408 -5.35 -18.34 19.39
C GLY A 408 -6.35 -17.98 20.46
N TYR A 409 -6.77 -16.72 20.53
CA TYR A 409 -7.79 -16.25 21.49
C TYR A 409 -9.24 -16.62 21.12
N LEU A 410 -9.52 -16.84 19.83
CA LEU A 410 -10.89 -16.97 19.32
C LEU A 410 -11.30 -18.42 18.99
N GLN A 411 -10.34 -19.30 18.70
CA GLN A 411 -10.61 -20.69 18.36
C GLN A 411 -11.22 -21.48 19.53
N HIS A 412 -12.08 -22.46 19.21
CA HIS A 412 -12.67 -23.33 20.24
C HIS A 412 -11.73 -24.45 20.68
N GLU A 413 -10.85 -24.89 19.80
CA GLU A 413 -9.80 -25.89 20.02
C GLU A 413 -8.54 -25.53 19.24
N PRO A 414 -7.34 -25.94 19.70
CA PRO A 414 -6.10 -25.68 18.98
C PRO A 414 -6.06 -26.36 17.62
N VAL A 415 -6.07 -25.57 16.54
CA VAL A 415 -5.96 -26.02 15.15
C VAL A 415 -4.86 -25.25 14.41
N PRO A 416 -4.30 -25.76 13.30
CA PRO A 416 -3.37 -25.01 12.48
C PRO A 416 -4.01 -23.75 11.90
N TYR A 417 -3.18 -22.74 11.63
CA TYR A 417 -3.59 -21.54 10.91
C TYR A 417 -3.50 -21.77 9.39
N PHE A 418 -2.40 -22.35 8.92
CA PHE A 418 -2.18 -22.74 7.53
C PHE A 418 -2.28 -24.25 7.33
N GLU A 419 -2.68 -24.68 6.12
CA GLU A 419 -2.79 -26.09 5.77
C GLU A 419 -1.43 -26.77 5.52
N ASP A 420 -0.37 -25.98 5.20
CA ASP A 420 0.96 -26.47 4.86
C ASP A 420 2.07 -25.53 5.37
N HIS A 421 3.31 -25.95 5.20
CA HIS A 421 4.51 -25.23 5.60
C HIS A 421 4.91 -24.17 4.57
N TYR A 422 4.98 -22.90 4.97
CA TYR A 422 5.23 -21.75 4.09
C TYR A 422 6.45 -20.93 4.54
N GLY A 423 7.64 -21.52 4.54
CA GLY A 423 8.91 -20.85 4.83
C GLY A 423 8.93 -20.19 6.21
N ARG A 424 9.03 -18.86 6.29
CA ARG A 424 9.06 -18.15 7.59
C ARG A 424 7.81 -18.39 8.46
N TYR A 425 6.73 -18.87 7.87
CA TYR A 425 5.47 -19.15 8.52
C TYR A 425 5.24 -20.64 8.82
N ASP A 426 6.27 -21.49 8.69
CA ASP A 426 6.18 -22.94 8.90
C ASP A 426 5.56 -23.34 10.24
N THR A 427 5.80 -22.57 11.30
CA THR A 427 5.21 -22.84 12.61
C THR A 427 3.69 -22.70 12.63
N LEU A 428 3.10 -21.99 11.67
CA LEU A 428 1.65 -21.78 11.58
C LEU A 428 0.90 -23.00 10.98
N ALA A 429 1.61 -23.98 10.44
CA ALA A 429 1.07 -25.29 10.06
C ALA A 429 0.88 -26.24 11.26
N ASN A 430 1.37 -25.85 12.44
CA ASN A 430 1.09 -26.55 13.68
C ASN A 430 -0.13 -25.95 14.38
N ALA A 431 -0.75 -26.73 15.28
CA ALA A 431 -1.85 -26.22 16.10
C ALA A 431 -1.44 -24.95 16.86
N ILE A 432 -2.19 -23.87 16.68
CA ILE A 432 -1.95 -22.60 17.34
C ILE A 432 -2.31 -22.74 18.83
N PRO A 433 -1.42 -22.38 19.76
CA PRO A 433 -1.71 -22.45 21.18
C PRO A 433 -2.90 -21.58 21.58
N GLN A 434 -3.75 -22.09 22.42
CA GLN A 434 -4.88 -21.38 23.00
C GLN A 434 -4.49 -20.86 24.39
N PRO A 435 -4.58 -19.55 24.68
CA PRO A 435 -4.30 -19.01 26.00
C PRO A 435 -5.39 -19.38 26.99
N ALA A 436 -5.07 -19.36 28.31
CA ALA A 436 -6.02 -19.74 29.36
C ALA A 436 -7.28 -18.84 29.39
N ASN A 437 -7.13 -17.58 29.04
CA ASN A 437 -8.18 -16.58 28.97
C ASN A 437 -8.70 -16.40 27.51
N TYR A 438 -8.79 -17.50 26.74
CA TYR A 438 -9.39 -17.45 25.41
C TYR A 438 -10.87 -17.05 25.47
N TYR A 439 -11.34 -16.39 24.42
CA TYR A 439 -12.69 -15.86 24.37
C TYR A 439 -13.74 -16.98 24.18
N LYS A 440 -14.80 -16.92 24.97
CA LYS A 440 -15.89 -17.93 24.96
C LYS A 440 -17.25 -17.32 24.66
N GLY A 441 -17.31 -16.01 24.49
CA GLY A 441 -18.54 -15.27 24.25
C GLY A 441 -18.96 -15.26 22.78
N GLU A 442 -19.94 -14.44 22.47
CA GLU A 442 -20.46 -14.23 21.12
C GLU A 442 -19.59 -13.24 20.35
N LEU A 443 -19.19 -13.61 19.13
CA LEU A 443 -18.37 -12.79 18.25
C LEU A 443 -19.20 -12.29 17.05
N TYR A 444 -19.12 -10.99 16.79
CA TYR A 444 -19.69 -10.31 15.62
C TYR A 444 -18.55 -9.66 14.83
N THR A 445 -18.25 -10.19 13.65
CA THR A 445 -17.12 -9.71 12.82
C THR A 445 -17.66 -8.81 11.70
N LEU A 446 -17.24 -7.53 11.71
CA LEU A 446 -17.57 -6.59 10.64
C LEU A 446 -16.57 -6.77 9.50
N ILE A 447 -17.09 -6.93 8.28
CA ILE A 447 -16.30 -7.16 7.08
C ILE A 447 -16.77 -6.31 5.90
N ASP A 448 -15.84 -6.01 5.00
CA ASP A 448 -16.09 -5.31 3.74
C ASP A 448 -15.21 -5.82 2.60
N GLY A 449 -15.37 -5.24 1.40
CA GLY A 449 -14.59 -5.58 0.22
C GLY A 449 -13.10 -5.29 0.32
N LEU A 450 -12.61 -4.54 1.33
CA LEU A 450 -11.19 -4.29 1.57
C LEU A 450 -10.57 -5.26 2.58
N CYS A 451 -11.33 -6.18 3.18
CA CYS A 451 -10.80 -7.28 3.98
C CYS A 451 -10.00 -8.23 3.06
N PHE A 452 -8.68 -8.00 2.91
CA PHE A 452 -7.89 -8.61 1.86
C PHE A 452 -6.70 -9.42 2.41
N SER A 453 -6.10 -10.30 1.56
CA SER A 453 -4.88 -11.05 1.86
C SER A 453 -4.99 -11.86 3.17
N THR A 454 -4.10 -11.64 4.15
CA THR A 454 -4.10 -12.31 5.47
C THR A 454 -5.45 -12.22 6.19
N THR A 455 -6.21 -11.14 5.98
CA THR A 455 -7.56 -11.00 6.56
C THR A 455 -8.54 -12.01 5.95
N GLY A 456 -8.40 -12.34 4.68
CA GLY A 456 -9.17 -13.41 4.04
C GLY A 456 -8.88 -14.80 4.66
N HIS A 457 -7.61 -15.11 4.94
CA HIS A 457 -7.25 -16.34 5.65
C HIS A 457 -7.90 -16.42 7.03
N PHE A 458 -7.80 -15.33 7.79
CA PHE A 458 -8.34 -15.22 9.12
C PHE A 458 -9.87 -15.35 9.15
N CYS A 459 -10.57 -14.60 8.29
CA CYS A 459 -12.01 -14.72 8.12
C CYS A 459 -12.44 -16.11 7.64
N GLY A 460 -11.62 -16.76 6.78
CA GLY A 460 -11.83 -18.13 6.35
C GLY A 460 -11.82 -19.13 7.49
N LEU A 461 -10.86 -19.02 8.42
CA LEU A 461 -10.81 -19.84 9.64
C LEU A 461 -12.02 -19.60 10.54
N LEU A 462 -12.36 -18.35 10.85
CA LEU A 462 -13.53 -18.01 11.67
C LEU A 462 -14.81 -18.62 11.06
N LYS A 463 -15.02 -18.46 9.75
CA LYS A 463 -16.21 -18.97 9.06
C LYS A 463 -16.28 -20.50 9.06
N TYR A 464 -15.17 -21.15 8.75
CA TYR A 464 -15.07 -22.61 8.69
C TYR A 464 -15.33 -23.27 10.05
N HIS A 465 -14.73 -22.72 11.11
CA HIS A 465 -14.90 -23.20 12.48
C HIS A 465 -16.14 -22.66 13.19
N ARG A 466 -16.96 -21.87 12.50
CA ARG A 466 -18.20 -21.27 13.04
C ARG A 466 -17.96 -20.43 14.28
N VAL A 467 -16.89 -19.67 14.28
CA VAL A 467 -16.54 -18.74 15.34
C VAL A 467 -17.23 -17.40 15.08
N GLY A 468 -18.36 -17.19 15.70
CA GLY A 468 -19.17 -15.98 15.58
C GLY A 468 -19.94 -15.87 14.25
N VAL A 469 -20.46 -14.68 13.99
CA VAL A 469 -21.21 -14.32 12.79
C VAL A 469 -20.59 -13.11 12.09
N PHE A 470 -20.82 -12.98 10.79
CA PHE A 470 -20.28 -11.92 9.96
C PHE A 470 -21.36 -10.92 9.55
N VAL A 471 -21.05 -9.62 9.65
CA VAL A 471 -21.92 -8.51 9.31
C VAL A 471 -21.22 -7.60 8.30
N GLY A 472 -21.90 -7.16 7.25
CA GLY A 472 -21.36 -6.25 6.24
C GLY A 472 -21.45 -6.79 4.82
N SER A 473 -20.37 -6.69 4.05
CA SER A 473 -20.29 -7.19 2.68
C SER A 473 -19.23 -8.27 2.51
N GLU A 474 -19.20 -8.95 1.34
CA GLU A 474 -18.22 -10.00 1.01
C GLU A 474 -16.78 -9.50 1.18
N THR A 475 -15.89 -10.29 1.81
CA THR A 475 -14.47 -9.93 1.92
C THR A 475 -13.78 -9.85 0.57
N GLY A 476 -12.73 -9.03 0.48
CA GLY A 476 -11.94 -8.84 -0.75
C GLY A 476 -11.02 -10.00 -1.10
N ALA A 477 -10.75 -10.90 -0.18
CA ALA A 477 -9.94 -12.09 -0.40
C ALA A 477 -10.63 -13.34 0.10
N THR A 478 -10.16 -14.49 -0.42
CA THR A 478 -10.63 -15.81 -0.02
C THR A 478 -9.75 -16.37 1.12
N TYR A 479 -10.03 -17.60 1.56
CA TYR A 479 -9.20 -18.35 2.50
C TYR A 479 -7.82 -18.75 1.92
N THR A 480 -7.58 -18.50 0.64
CA THR A 480 -6.34 -18.81 -0.07
C THR A 480 -5.99 -17.68 -1.03
N CYS A 481 -4.77 -17.19 -0.98
CA CYS A 481 -4.28 -16.16 -1.90
C CYS A 481 -2.78 -16.31 -2.14
N THR A 482 -2.30 -15.72 -3.23
CA THR A 482 -0.87 -15.47 -3.41
C THR A 482 -0.44 -14.29 -2.54
N GLY A 483 0.83 -14.10 -2.33
CA GLY A 483 1.31 -13.00 -1.51
C GLY A 483 2.75 -12.62 -1.80
N ASN A 484 3.32 -11.82 -0.91
CA ASN A 484 4.71 -11.40 -0.96
C ASN A 484 5.04 -10.74 -2.30
N ALA A 485 4.26 -9.71 -2.68
CA ALA A 485 4.38 -9.01 -3.95
C ALA A 485 5.76 -8.37 -4.13
N THR A 486 6.22 -8.31 -5.39
CA THR A 486 7.38 -7.56 -5.85
C THR A 486 6.95 -6.59 -6.95
N TYR A 487 7.73 -5.54 -7.17
CA TYR A 487 7.37 -4.42 -8.04
C TYR A 487 8.51 -4.08 -9.01
N PRO A 488 8.98 -5.03 -9.86
CA PRO A 488 10.00 -4.72 -10.86
C PRO A 488 9.49 -3.62 -11.81
N ALA A 489 10.36 -2.66 -12.11
CA ALA A 489 10.11 -1.61 -13.09
C ALA A 489 10.44 -2.10 -14.50
N LEU A 490 9.69 -1.61 -15.49
CA LEU A 490 10.00 -1.79 -16.90
C LEU A 490 11.10 -0.83 -17.31
N ASP A 491 11.99 -1.28 -18.20
CA ASP A 491 13.25 -0.59 -18.49
C ASP A 491 13.08 0.75 -19.22
N GLU A 492 12.06 0.88 -20.07
CA GLU A 492 11.87 2.05 -20.92
C GLU A 492 10.87 3.06 -20.35
N THR A 493 9.77 2.56 -19.79
CA THR A 493 8.69 3.41 -19.25
C THR A 493 8.75 3.57 -17.72
N GLY A 494 9.54 2.79 -17.02
CA GLY A 494 9.56 2.81 -15.56
C GLY A 494 8.27 2.32 -14.88
N ILE A 495 7.29 1.85 -15.62
CA ILE A 495 6.05 1.29 -15.05
C ILE A 495 6.40 0.10 -14.17
N MET A 496 5.95 0.11 -12.92
CA MET A 496 6.21 -1.01 -12.01
C MET A 496 5.10 -2.05 -12.12
N VAL A 497 5.51 -3.30 -12.30
CA VAL A 497 4.63 -4.46 -12.40
C VAL A 497 4.50 -5.11 -11.04
N GLY A 498 3.42 -4.82 -10.32
CA GLY A 498 3.10 -5.52 -9.08
C GLY A 498 2.69 -6.95 -9.37
N THR A 499 3.45 -7.91 -8.86
CA THR A 499 3.17 -9.35 -9.02
C THR A 499 3.51 -10.11 -7.75
N ALA A 500 2.69 -11.11 -7.42
CA ALA A 500 3.04 -12.07 -6.38
C ALA A 500 4.29 -12.87 -6.80
N ARG A 501 5.12 -13.31 -5.84
CA ARG A 501 6.38 -13.98 -6.20
C ARG A 501 6.70 -15.29 -5.49
N VAL A 502 5.96 -15.70 -4.47
CA VAL A 502 6.42 -16.85 -3.67
C VAL A 502 5.55 -18.05 -3.92
N MET A 503 4.39 -18.08 -3.34
CA MET A 503 3.48 -19.23 -3.42
C MET A 503 2.08 -18.80 -3.02
N ARG A 504 1.14 -19.72 -3.15
CA ARG A 504 -0.19 -19.54 -2.60
C ARG A 504 -0.20 -19.97 -1.13
N TYR A 505 -0.66 -19.10 -0.27
CA TYR A 505 -0.91 -19.37 1.14
C TYR A 505 -2.36 -19.76 1.32
N THR A 506 -2.61 -20.85 2.03
CA THR A 506 -3.96 -21.40 2.23
C THR A 506 -4.20 -21.60 3.74
N ALA A 507 -5.27 -21.03 4.25
CA ALA A 507 -5.72 -21.30 5.62
C ALA A 507 -6.10 -22.79 5.81
N ALA A 508 -6.00 -23.32 7.02
CA ALA A 508 -6.29 -24.72 7.32
C ALA A 508 -7.80 -25.02 7.29
N VAL A 509 -8.42 -24.80 6.15
CA VAL A 509 -9.85 -25.02 5.89
C VAL A 509 -10.07 -25.87 4.64
N LYS A 510 -11.24 -26.52 4.52
CA LYS A 510 -11.55 -27.39 3.39
C LYS A 510 -12.95 -27.10 2.83
N GLY A 511 -13.11 -27.30 1.51
CA GLY A 511 -14.43 -27.27 0.87
C GLY A 511 -15.03 -25.88 0.68
N MET A 512 -14.27 -24.80 0.88
CA MET A 512 -14.69 -23.44 0.54
C MET A 512 -14.37 -23.14 -0.95
N ASP A 513 -15.11 -22.21 -1.56
CA ASP A 513 -14.84 -21.80 -2.95
C ASP A 513 -13.64 -20.83 -2.98
N PRO A 514 -12.53 -21.18 -3.65
CA PRO A 514 -11.34 -20.31 -3.70
C PRO A 514 -11.52 -19.07 -4.60
N ARG A 515 -12.67 -18.94 -5.28
CA ARG A 515 -12.96 -17.81 -6.17
C ARG A 515 -13.88 -16.77 -5.55
N ARG A 516 -14.34 -17.01 -4.31
CA ARG A 516 -15.25 -16.14 -3.58
C ARG A 516 -14.62 -15.71 -2.27
N GLY A 517 -14.89 -14.45 -1.88
CA GLY A 517 -14.61 -13.96 -0.54
C GLY A 517 -15.48 -14.65 0.52
N ILE A 518 -15.28 -14.29 1.77
CA ILE A 518 -16.11 -14.77 2.87
C ILE A 518 -17.40 -13.96 2.87
N LEU A 519 -18.52 -14.67 2.68
CA LEU A 519 -19.84 -14.03 2.67
C LEU A 519 -20.31 -13.73 4.09
N PRO A 520 -20.90 -12.55 4.33
CA PRO A 520 -21.50 -12.22 5.62
C PRO A 520 -22.74 -13.10 5.89
N ASP A 521 -23.03 -13.34 7.17
CA ASP A 521 -24.26 -13.97 7.61
C ASP A 521 -25.42 -12.97 7.59
N TYR A 522 -25.08 -11.69 7.84
CA TYR A 522 -25.98 -10.55 7.75
C TYR A 522 -25.43 -9.54 6.75
N PRO A 523 -25.90 -9.58 5.48
CA PRO A 523 -25.53 -8.56 4.50
C PRO A 523 -26.09 -7.19 4.93
N VAL A 524 -25.19 -6.23 5.13
CA VAL A 524 -25.51 -4.87 5.54
C VAL A 524 -24.66 -3.90 4.75
N GLU A 525 -25.30 -3.01 4.02
CA GLU A 525 -24.63 -1.95 3.26
C GLU A 525 -24.79 -0.60 3.98
N PRO A 526 -23.82 0.31 3.88
CA PRO A 526 -23.96 1.68 4.38
C PRO A 526 -25.21 2.34 3.80
N MET A 527 -25.95 3.10 4.62
CA MET A 527 -27.12 3.82 4.15
C MET A 527 -26.85 5.32 4.05
N GLN A 528 -27.28 5.96 2.96
CA GLN A 528 -27.15 7.39 2.74
C GLN A 528 -27.57 8.23 3.96
N LYS A 529 -28.74 7.93 4.56
CA LYS A 529 -29.24 8.65 5.74
C LYS A 529 -28.31 8.56 6.96
N ASP A 530 -27.61 7.41 7.12
CA ASP A 530 -26.69 7.21 8.24
C ASP A 530 -25.39 7.92 7.96
N LEU A 531 -24.89 7.88 6.71
CA LEU A 531 -23.74 8.63 6.26
C LEU A 531 -23.90 10.14 6.52
N ILE A 532 -25.05 10.72 6.14
CA ILE A 532 -25.39 12.14 6.37
C ILE A 532 -25.37 12.49 7.87
N SER A 533 -25.84 11.58 8.72
CA SER A 533 -25.90 11.78 10.17
C SER A 533 -24.62 11.36 10.90
N GLY A 534 -23.57 10.94 10.18
CA GLY A 534 -22.31 10.45 10.76
C GLY A 534 -22.45 9.14 11.54
N ARG A 535 -23.47 8.35 11.23
CA ARG A 535 -23.71 7.04 11.86
C ARG A 535 -23.13 5.91 11.02
N ASP A 536 -22.66 4.87 11.71
CA ASP A 536 -22.15 3.66 11.08
C ASP A 536 -23.23 2.58 11.02
N THR A 537 -23.90 2.45 9.87
CA THR A 537 -24.98 1.48 9.63
C THR A 537 -24.59 0.05 10.02
N VAL A 538 -23.37 -0.38 9.65
CA VAL A 538 -22.91 -1.76 9.85
C VAL A 538 -22.62 -2.03 11.31
N LEU A 539 -21.95 -1.09 11.99
CA LEU A 539 -21.68 -1.19 13.42
C LEU A 539 -22.96 -1.14 14.25
N GLU A 540 -23.89 -0.24 13.92
CA GLU A 540 -25.19 -0.14 14.61
C GLU A 540 -26.02 -1.42 14.45
N TYR A 541 -25.96 -2.03 13.27
CA TYR A 541 -26.63 -3.33 13.06
C TYR A 541 -26.02 -4.43 13.92
N ALA A 542 -24.71 -4.54 13.96
CA ALA A 542 -24.01 -5.52 14.79
C ALA A 542 -24.28 -5.28 16.29
N LEU A 543 -24.29 -4.03 16.74
CA LEU A 543 -24.70 -3.67 18.11
C LEU A 543 -26.14 -4.13 18.40
N SER A 544 -27.06 -3.93 17.43
CA SER A 544 -28.44 -4.38 17.59
C SER A 544 -28.57 -5.90 17.74
N LEU A 545 -27.66 -6.68 17.14
CA LEU A 545 -27.59 -8.12 17.33
C LEU A 545 -27.01 -8.47 18.71
N ALA A 546 -25.92 -7.79 19.08
CA ALA A 546 -25.21 -8.04 20.33
C ALA A 546 -26.01 -7.67 21.58
N VAL A 547 -26.98 -6.75 21.53
CA VAL A 547 -27.79 -6.35 22.68
C VAL A 547 -29.18 -7.00 22.74
N LYS A 548 -29.53 -7.83 21.73
CA LYS A 548 -30.75 -8.64 21.80
C LYS A 548 -30.55 -9.75 22.84
N ASP A 549 -31.46 -9.84 23.82
CA ASP A 549 -31.50 -10.88 24.86
C ASP A 549 -31.81 -12.26 24.27
#